data_1b3da8f0106c2b5e48cc2651e84a2f2d
#
_entry.id   1b3da8f0106c2b5e48cc2651e84a2f2d
#
_cell.length_a   1.000
_cell.length_b   1.000
_cell.length_c   1.000
_cell.angle_alpha   90.00
_cell.angle_beta   90.00
_cell.angle_gamma   90.00
#
_symmetry.space_group_name_H-M   'P 1'
#
loop_
_entity.id
_entity.type
_entity.pdbx_description
1 polymer ?
#
loop_
_entity_poly.entity_id
_entity_poly.type
_entity_poly.pdbx_seq_one_letter_code
_entity_poly.pdbx_strand_id
1 'polypeptide(L)'
;MVILTAIAAEADRDRPIRSFVRGAMGVSYSQFSAVKRTEGVSVNGRCVHADYRLKPGDEVRVALPETARESALPENAPVAIPYEDDDLLIIDKPAPLACQCSPKQPGGTLENRLAGRYGSEFVFRPLNRLDRGTSGLMAAAKHAHAYQRLQKQLHTE
;
A
#
# COMPACT_ATOMS: atom_id res chain seq x y z
N MET A 1 -7.71 1.05 -5.60
CA MET A 1 -8.31 -0.10 -4.87
C MET A 1 -7.42 -1.31 -5.08
N VAL A 2 -6.92 -1.92 -4.01
CA VAL A 2 -6.06 -3.11 -4.07
C VAL A 2 -6.90 -4.34 -3.74
N ILE A 3 -6.79 -5.38 -4.55
CA ILE A 3 -7.51 -6.64 -4.33
C ILE A 3 -6.50 -7.70 -3.91
N LEU A 4 -6.72 -8.29 -2.75
CA LEU A 4 -5.96 -9.43 -2.26
C LEU A 4 -6.80 -10.69 -2.39
N THR A 5 -6.19 -11.79 -2.81
CA THR A 5 -6.85 -13.10 -2.90
C THR A 5 -5.97 -14.16 -2.23
N ALA A 6 -6.59 -15.04 -1.46
CA ALA A 6 -5.92 -16.19 -0.86
C ALA A 6 -6.88 -17.37 -0.74
N ILE A 7 -6.34 -18.58 -0.82
CA ILE A 7 -7.12 -19.83 -0.66
C ILE A 7 -6.85 -20.38 0.75
N ALA A 8 -7.94 -20.69 1.48
CA ALA A 8 -7.84 -21.28 2.80
C ALA A 8 -7.32 -22.73 2.71
N ALA A 9 -6.27 -23.03 3.46
CA ALA A 9 -5.70 -24.38 3.55
C ALA A 9 -6.45 -25.23 4.58
N GLU A 10 -6.10 -26.51 4.67
CA GLU A 10 -6.66 -27.42 5.69
C GLU A 10 -6.39 -26.93 7.13
N ALA A 11 -5.26 -26.28 7.35
CA ALA A 11 -4.90 -25.67 8.66
C ALA A 11 -5.78 -24.46 9.03
N ASP A 12 -6.54 -23.91 8.08
CA ASP A 12 -7.43 -22.76 8.30
C ASP A 12 -8.89 -23.20 8.53
N ARG A 13 -9.17 -24.49 8.62
CA ARG A 13 -10.51 -25.04 8.92
C ARG A 13 -11.07 -24.42 10.19
N ASP A 14 -12.30 -23.96 10.14
CA ASP A 14 -13.02 -23.29 11.23
C ASP A 14 -12.39 -22.00 11.78
N ARG A 15 -11.33 -21.51 11.12
CA ARG A 15 -10.70 -20.24 11.46
C ARG A 15 -11.63 -19.06 11.10
N PRO A 16 -11.87 -18.09 12.00
CA PRO A 16 -12.65 -16.91 11.65
C PRO A 16 -11.95 -16.12 10.54
N ILE A 17 -12.72 -15.66 9.53
CA ILE A 17 -12.17 -14.94 8.38
C ILE A 17 -11.38 -13.69 8.80
N ARG A 18 -11.82 -12.98 9.86
CA ARG A 18 -11.09 -11.83 10.42
C ARG A 18 -9.67 -12.19 10.84
N SER A 19 -9.48 -13.38 11.41
CA SER A 19 -8.18 -13.87 11.85
C SER A 19 -7.30 -14.30 10.68
N PHE A 20 -7.90 -14.91 9.66
CA PHE A 20 -7.22 -15.29 8.43
C PHE A 20 -6.76 -14.06 7.64
N VAL A 21 -7.65 -13.10 7.38
CA VAL A 21 -7.36 -11.88 6.63
C VAL A 21 -6.27 -11.06 7.31
N ARG A 22 -6.29 -10.96 8.64
CA ARG A 22 -5.26 -10.22 9.38
C ARG A 22 -3.92 -10.96 9.49
N GLY A 23 -3.96 -12.26 9.66
CA GLY A 23 -2.77 -13.09 9.84
C GLY A 23 -2.15 -13.50 8.50
N ALA A 24 -2.84 -14.33 7.72
CA ALA A 24 -2.31 -14.91 6.49
C ALA A 24 -2.19 -13.89 5.34
N MET A 25 -3.17 -12.96 5.22
CA MET A 25 -3.15 -11.94 4.17
C MET A 25 -2.46 -10.64 4.59
N GLY A 26 -2.04 -10.50 5.85
CA GLY A 26 -1.28 -9.36 6.34
C GLY A 26 -2.05 -8.03 6.40
N VAL A 27 -3.39 -8.08 6.44
CA VAL A 27 -4.25 -6.90 6.50
C VAL A 27 -4.29 -6.36 7.93
N SER A 28 -3.98 -5.07 8.12
CA SER A 28 -4.02 -4.46 9.45
C SER A 28 -5.43 -4.34 10.03
N TYR A 29 -5.53 -4.09 11.34
CA TYR A 29 -6.81 -3.88 12.00
C TYR A 29 -7.60 -2.71 11.39
N SER A 30 -6.93 -1.59 11.13
CA SER A 30 -7.55 -0.40 10.54
C SER A 30 -8.04 -0.65 9.12
N GLN A 31 -7.25 -1.33 8.29
CA GLN A 31 -7.65 -1.74 6.95
C GLN A 31 -8.84 -2.71 6.99
N PHE A 32 -8.79 -3.73 7.86
CA PHE A 32 -9.90 -4.68 8.00
C PHE A 32 -11.19 -3.99 8.45
N SER A 33 -11.10 -3.04 9.39
CA SER A 33 -12.24 -2.26 9.85
C SER A 33 -12.84 -1.37 8.75
N ALA A 34 -12.02 -0.83 7.86
CA ALA A 34 -12.48 -0.07 6.69
C ALA A 34 -13.20 -0.99 5.70
N VAL A 35 -12.61 -2.12 5.36
CA VAL A 35 -13.16 -3.10 4.41
C VAL A 35 -14.47 -3.70 4.88
N LYS A 36 -14.59 -3.98 6.19
CA LYS A 36 -15.81 -4.52 6.79
C LYS A 36 -17.01 -3.59 6.58
N ARG A 37 -16.80 -2.26 6.56
CA ARG A 37 -17.87 -1.27 6.37
C ARG A 37 -18.34 -1.16 4.90
N THR A 38 -17.51 -1.59 3.96
CA THR A 38 -17.76 -1.48 2.52
C THR A 38 -18.07 -2.82 1.87
N GLU A 39 -18.38 -3.86 2.66
CA GLU A 39 -18.61 -5.22 2.19
C GLU A 39 -17.46 -5.77 1.32
N GLY A 40 -16.26 -5.26 1.52
CA GLY A 40 -15.09 -5.58 0.72
C GLY A 40 -14.41 -6.92 1.07
N VAL A 41 -15.06 -7.78 1.88
CA VAL A 41 -14.58 -9.15 2.19
C VAL A 41 -15.57 -10.15 1.62
N SER A 42 -15.10 -11.02 0.73
CA SER A 42 -15.91 -12.08 0.14
C SER A 42 -15.23 -13.44 0.20
N VAL A 43 -16.04 -14.48 0.22
CA VAL A 43 -15.62 -15.89 0.11
C VAL A 43 -16.37 -16.51 -1.04
N ASN A 44 -15.64 -17.14 -1.97
CA ASN A 44 -16.21 -17.76 -3.17
C ASN A 44 -17.16 -16.81 -3.92
N GLY A 45 -16.79 -15.52 -4.00
CA GLY A 45 -17.56 -14.46 -4.66
C GLY A 45 -18.77 -13.91 -3.87
N ARG A 46 -19.02 -14.36 -2.64
CA ARG A 46 -20.13 -13.89 -1.80
C ARG A 46 -19.59 -13.09 -0.61
N CYS A 47 -20.16 -11.90 -0.34
CA CYS A 47 -19.83 -11.13 0.85
C CYS A 47 -20.17 -11.89 2.11
N VAL A 48 -19.28 -11.87 3.09
CA VAL A 48 -19.44 -12.61 4.34
C VAL A 48 -19.16 -11.71 5.55
N HIS A 49 -19.74 -12.08 6.71
CA HIS A 49 -19.46 -11.43 7.98
C HIS A 49 -18.07 -11.77 8.52
N ALA A 50 -17.52 -10.92 9.38
CA ALA A 50 -16.18 -11.04 9.96
C ALA A 50 -15.95 -12.29 10.83
N ASP A 51 -17.02 -12.94 11.27
CA ASP A 51 -17.03 -14.18 12.05
C ASP A 51 -17.27 -15.44 11.20
N TYR A 52 -17.40 -15.29 9.88
CA TYR A 52 -17.49 -16.43 8.96
C TYR A 52 -16.37 -17.43 9.24
N ARG A 53 -16.71 -18.70 9.32
CA ARG A 53 -15.78 -19.81 9.54
C ARG A 53 -15.33 -20.40 8.22
N LEU A 54 -14.04 -20.34 7.96
CA LEU A 54 -13.45 -20.82 6.72
C LEU A 54 -13.55 -22.35 6.60
N LYS A 55 -13.72 -22.81 5.37
CA LYS A 55 -13.57 -24.19 4.97
C LYS A 55 -12.31 -24.31 4.10
N PRO A 56 -11.61 -25.44 4.14
CA PRO A 56 -10.51 -25.69 3.21
C PRO A 56 -10.97 -25.54 1.77
N GLY A 57 -10.19 -24.83 0.95
CA GLY A 57 -10.52 -24.51 -0.43
C GLY A 57 -11.35 -23.24 -0.62
N ASP A 58 -11.79 -22.56 0.44
CA ASP A 58 -12.46 -21.27 0.32
C ASP A 58 -11.51 -20.23 -0.28
N GLU A 59 -11.94 -19.59 -1.37
CA GLU A 59 -11.26 -18.43 -1.96
C GLU A 59 -11.71 -17.17 -1.24
N VAL A 60 -10.79 -16.60 -0.46
CA VAL A 60 -10.99 -15.35 0.27
C VAL A 60 -10.50 -14.19 -0.57
N ARG A 61 -11.36 -13.21 -0.83
CA ARG A 61 -11.02 -11.98 -1.55
C ARG A 61 -11.28 -10.77 -0.66
N VAL A 62 -10.30 -9.86 -0.62
CA VAL A 62 -10.37 -8.62 0.15
C VAL A 62 -10.09 -7.43 -0.76
N ALA A 63 -11.05 -6.52 -0.88
CA ALA A 63 -10.93 -5.28 -1.64
C ALA A 63 -10.55 -4.14 -0.69
N LEU A 64 -9.27 -3.77 -0.64
CA LEU A 64 -8.76 -2.69 0.21
C LEU A 64 -8.98 -1.34 -0.46
N PRO A 65 -9.73 -0.41 0.17
CA PRO A 65 -9.83 0.96 -0.34
C PRO A 65 -8.47 1.65 -0.19
N GLU A 66 -8.06 2.41 -1.20
CA GLU A 66 -6.99 3.37 -1.04
C GLU A 66 -7.49 4.53 -0.18
N THR A 67 -6.70 4.89 0.82
CA THR A 67 -6.97 6.09 1.62
C THR A 67 -6.60 7.29 0.77
N ALA A 68 -7.58 8.07 0.34
CA ALA A 68 -7.31 9.37 -0.28
C ALA A 68 -6.56 10.24 0.74
N ARG A 69 -5.33 10.58 0.44
CA ARG A 69 -4.62 11.74 1.00
C ARG A 69 -4.74 12.86 -0.02
N GLU A 70 -4.70 14.10 0.44
CA GLU A 70 -4.51 15.21 -0.49
C GLU A 70 -3.27 14.90 -1.32
N SER A 71 -3.48 14.70 -2.61
CA SER A 71 -2.42 14.37 -3.54
C SER A 71 -1.59 15.62 -3.80
N ALA A 72 -0.29 15.45 -3.91
CA ALA A 72 0.59 16.53 -4.32
C ALA A 72 0.20 17.04 -5.71
N LEU A 73 0.37 18.34 -5.95
CA LEU A 73 0.17 18.91 -7.28
C LEU A 73 1.10 18.23 -8.29
N PRO A 74 0.56 17.67 -9.40
CA PRO A 74 1.37 17.00 -10.41
C PRO A 74 2.39 17.95 -11.05
N GLU A 75 3.64 17.51 -11.17
CA GLU A 75 4.72 18.24 -11.83
C GLU A 75 5.36 17.37 -12.91
N ASN A 76 5.40 17.88 -14.14
CA ASN A 76 5.99 17.17 -15.26
C ASN A 76 7.52 17.37 -15.27
N ALA A 77 8.21 16.61 -14.42
CA ALA A 77 9.66 16.58 -14.35
C ALA A 77 10.17 15.14 -14.25
N PRO A 78 11.35 14.82 -14.81
CA PRO A 78 11.84 13.45 -14.85
C PRO A 78 12.17 12.92 -13.46
N VAL A 79 11.88 11.62 -13.26
CA VAL A 79 12.25 10.83 -12.11
C VAL A 79 12.86 9.53 -12.59
N ALA A 80 14.07 9.21 -12.16
CA ALA A 80 14.72 7.94 -12.44
C ALA A 80 14.17 6.87 -11.49
N ILE A 81 13.61 5.81 -12.06
CA ILE A 81 13.05 4.66 -11.33
C ILE A 81 13.74 3.39 -11.85
N PRO A 82 14.86 3.01 -11.24
CA PRO A 82 15.63 1.85 -11.69
C PRO A 82 14.93 0.51 -11.46
N TYR A 83 13.93 0.46 -10.59
CA TYR A 83 13.10 -0.72 -10.37
C TYR A 83 11.66 -0.35 -10.04
N GLU A 84 10.72 -1.10 -10.58
CA GLU A 84 9.29 -0.97 -10.31
C GLU A 84 8.61 -2.34 -10.47
N ASP A 85 7.73 -2.66 -9.53
CA ASP A 85 6.75 -3.75 -9.63
C ASP A 85 5.36 -3.27 -9.17
N ASP A 86 4.44 -4.19 -8.87
CA ASP A 86 3.09 -3.83 -8.44
C ASP A 86 3.04 -3.24 -7.02
N ASP A 87 4.03 -3.51 -6.18
CA ASP A 87 4.07 -3.14 -4.77
C ASP A 87 5.08 -2.03 -4.46
N LEU A 88 6.19 -1.97 -5.20
CA LEU A 88 7.40 -1.22 -4.83
C LEU A 88 7.93 -0.37 -5.99
N LEU A 89 8.44 0.81 -5.62
CA LEU A 89 9.29 1.66 -6.45
C LEU A 89 10.66 1.79 -5.80
N ILE A 90 11.73 1.60 -6.56
CA ILE A 90 13.07 2.10 -6.21
C ILE A 90 13.31 3.35 -7.04
N ILE A 91 13.61 4.44 -6.38
CA ILE A 91 13.74 5.78 -6.96
C ILE A 91 15.17 6.25 -6.76
N ASP A 92 15.83 6.68 -7.83
CA ASP A 92 17.09 7.39 -7.73
C ASP A 92 16.81 8.89 -7.61
N LYS A 93 16.85 9.38 -6.36
CA LYS A 93 16.54 10.77 -6.06
C LYS A 93 17.74 11.66 -6.37
N PRO A 94 17.62 12.66 -7.24
CA PRO A 94 18.68 13.64 -7.44
C PRO A 94 18.76 14.62 -6.27
N ALA A 95 19.88 15.32 -6.17
CA ALA A 95 20.06 16.48 -5.30
C ALA A 95 20.26 17.75 -6.16
N PRO A 96 19.76 18.91 -5.70
CA PRO A 96 18.93 19.14 -4.51
C PRO A 96 17.44 18.93 -4.82
N LEU A 97 16.80 17.99 -4.14
CA LEU A 97 15.36 17.71 -4.29
C LEU A 97 14.78 17.26 -2.95
N ALA A 98 13.74 17.94 -2.44
CA ALA A 98 13.01 17.50 -1.26
C ALA A 98 12.14 16.27 -1.60
N CYS A 99 11.96 15.34 -0.64
CA CYS A 99 11.17 14.13 -0.85
C CYS A 99 9.67 14.42 -0.91
N GLN A 100 9.15 15.18 0.03
CA GLN A 100 7.71 15.39 0.23
C GLN A 100 7.36 16.88 0.28
N CYS A 101 6.12 17.16 -0.09
CA CYS A 101 5.51 18.47 0.05
C CYS A 101 5.36 18.86 1.52
N SER A 102 5.37 20.16 1.75
CA SER A 102 5.04 20.77 3.04
C SER A 102 4.30 22.09 2.81
N PRO A 103 3.63 22.66 3.84
CA PRO A 103 2.99 23.96 3.71
C PRO A 103 3.94 25.09 3.25
N LYS A 104 5.23 24.96 3.59
CA LYS A 104 6.27 25.92 3.15
C LYS A 104 6.86 25.61 1.78
N GLN A 105 6.67 24.39 1.27
CA GLN A 105 7.15 23.95 -0.03
C GLN A 105 6.10 23.04 -0.65
N PRO A 106 5.02 23.58 -1.24
CA PRO A 106 3.93 22.79 -1.81
C PRO A 106 4.27 22.15 -3.17
N GLY A 107 5.36 22.58 -3.81
CA GLY A 107 5.81 22.12 -5.12
C GLY A 107 7.31 21.94 -5.20
N GLY A 108 7.79 21.44 -6.34
CA GLY A 108 9.21 21.19 -6.61
C GLY A 108 9.80 20.08 -5.75
N THR A 109 9.01 19.04 -5.44
CA THR A 109 9.45 17.89 -4.63
C THR A 109 9.39 16.59 -5.45
N LEU A 110 10.02 15.54 -4.94
CA LEU A 110 9.92 14.21 -5.53
C LEU A 110 8.46 13.73 -5.58
N GLU A 111 7.68 14.01 -4.55
CA GLU A 111 6.25 13.69 -4.46
C GLU A 111 5.45 14.34 -5.61
N ASN A 112 5.71 15.62 -5.95
CA ASN A 112 5.07 16.29 -7.08
C ASN A 112 5.43 15.63 -8.42
N ARG A 113 6.69 15.25 -8.61
CA ARG A 113 7.16 14.56 -9.83
C ARG A 113 6.53 13.18 -9.98
N LEU A 114 6.41 12.44 -8.88
CA LEU A 114 5.72 11.13 -8.88
C LEU A 114 4.22 11.29 -9.17
N ALA A 115 3.57 12.33 -8.62
CA ALA A 115 2.19 12.64 -8.96
C ALA A 115 2.03 12.99 -10.45
N GLY A 116 3.00 13.68 -11.05
CA GLY A 116 3.03 13.94 -12.49
C GLY A 116 3.18 12.67 -13.35
N ARG A 117 3.96 11.69 -12.86
CA ARG A 117 4.20 10.43 -13.57
C ARG A 117 3.05 9.44 -13.44
N TYR A 118 2.47 9.29 -12.25
CA TYR A 118 1.46 8.27 -11.95
C TYR A 118 0.03 8.80 -11.88
N GLY A 119 -0.15 10.10 -11.95
CA GLY A 119 -1.43 10.78 -11.83
C GLY A 119 -1.72 11.31 -10.42
N SER A 120 -2.72 12.18 -10.33
CA SER A 120 -3.12 12.84 -9.08
C SER A 120 -3.64 11.90 -8.00
N GLU A 121 -4.07 10.69 -8.37
CA GLU A 121 -4.52 9.67 -7.42
C GLU A 121 -3.35 8.92 -6.74
N PHE A 122 -2.13 9.12 -7.23
CA PHE A 122 -0.95 8.48 -6.65
C PHE A 122 -0.61 9.09 -5.30
N VAL A 123 -0.55 8.25 -4.26
CA VAL A 123 -0.13 8.65 -2.92
C VAL A 123 1.30 8.18 -2.66
N PHE A 124 2.22 9.11 -2.51
CA PHE A 124 3.62 8.81 -2.22
C PHE A 124 3.79 8.25 -0.80
N ARG A 125 4.30 7.02 -0.70
CA ARG A 125 4.53 6.28 0.56
C ARG A 125 5.99 5.85 0.68
N PRO A 126 6.90 6.79 1.02
CA PRO A 126 8.31 6.46 1.14
C PRO A 126 8.56 5.53 2.33
N LEU A 127 9.38 4.51 2.13
CA LEU A 127 9.84 3.59 3.17
C LEU A 127 11.05 4.15 3.92
N ASN A 128 11.86 4.93 3.23
CA ASN A 128 12.98 5.71 3.76
C ASN A 128 12.96 7.11 3.15
N ARG A 129 13.68 8.04 3.74
CA ARG A 129 13.81 9.40 3.22
C ARG A 129 15.28 9.78 3.14
N LEU A 130 15.60 10.61 2.15
CA LEU A 130 16.87 11.30 2.01
C LEU A 130 16.65 12.80 2.17
N ASP A 131 17.61 13.49 2.72
CA ASP A 131 17.58 14.94 2.83
C ASP A 131 17.56 15.61 1.46
N ARG A 132 17.14 16.89 1.41
CA ARG A 132 17.07 17.65 0.15
C ARG A 132 18.41 17.67 -0.58
N GLY A 133 19.52 17.86 0.12
CA GLY A 133 20.86 17.91 -0.45
C GLY A 133 21.50 16.54 -0.72
N THR A 134 20.82 15.46 -0.38
CA THR A 134 21.32 14.08 -0.54
C THR A 134 20.71 13.42 -1.77
N SER A 135 21.54 12.85 -2.63
CA SER A 135 21.14 11.99 -3.73
C SER A 135 21.27 10.52 -3.35
N GLY A 136 20.58 9.65 -4.07
CA GLY A 136 20.69 8.21 -3.91
C GLY A 136 19.36 7.47 -3.98
N LEU A 137 19.42 6.17 -3.70
CA LEU A 137 18.28 5.28 -3.83
C LEU A 137 17.31 5.42 -2.64
N MET A 138 16.04 5.46 -2.98
CA MET A 138 14.93 5.44 -2.04
C MET A 138 13.94 4.34 -2.44
N ALA A 139 13.29 3.77 -1.44
CA ALA A 139 12.19 2.85 -1.65
C ALA A 139 10.85 3.52 -1.29
N ALA A 140 9.83 3.30 -2.10
CA ALA A 140 8.47 3.74 -1.85
C ALA A 140 7.46 2.65 -2.21
N ALA A 141 6.42 2.50 -1.40
CA ALA A 141 5.35 1.56 -1.67
C ALA A 141 4.28 2.20 -2.58
N LYS A 142 3.77 1.42 -3.53
CA LYS A 142 2.75 1.89 -4.50
C LYS A 142 1.35 1.98 -3.89
N HIS A 143 1.08 1.23 -2.82
CA HIS A 143 -0.21 1.24 -2.13
C HIS A 143 -0.08 0.96 -0.62
N ALA A 144 -1.14 1.25 0.14
CA ALA A 144 -1.12 1.23 1.60
C ALA A 144 -0.81 -0.17 2.19
N HIS A 145 -1.26 -1.25 1.54
CA HIS A 145 -0.97 -2.60 2.01
C HIS A 145 0.51 -2.97 1.84
N ALA A 146 1.11 -2.68 0.67
CA ALA A 146 2.54 -2.87 0.44
C ALA A 146 3.36 -2.06 1.45
N TYR A 147 2.98 -0.79 1.70
CA TYR A 147 3.65 0.05 2.70
C TYR A 147 3.69 -0.62 4.08
N GLN A 148 2.58 -1.15 4.56
CA GLN A 148 2.53 -1.80 5.87
C GLN A 148 3.37 -3.08 5.94
N ARG A 149 3.35 -3.89 4.87
CA ARG A 149 4.15 -5.11 4.81
C ARG A 149 5.64 -4.82 4.79
N LEU A 150 6.06 -3.87 3.97
CA LEU A 150 7.47 -3.48 3.82
C LEU A 150 7.98 -2.77 5.07
N GLN A 151 7.19 -1.89 5.69
CA GLN A 151 7.54 -1.26 6.98
C GLN A 151 7.75 -2.31 8.08
N LYS A 152 6.90 -3.33 8.13
CA LYS A 152 7.06 -4.41 9.09
C LYS A 152 8.38 -5.17 8.91
N GLN A 153 8.81 -5.39 7.67
CA GLN A 153 10.10 -6.03 7.37
C GLN A 153 11.29 -5.19 7.80
N LEU A 154 11.21 -3.86 7.64
CA LEU A 154 12.27 -2.92 8.04
C LEU A 154 12.44 -2.82 9.57
N HIS A 155 11.41 -3.15 10.34
CA HIS A 155 11.42 -3.08 11.81
C HIS A 155 11.52 -4.45 12.50
N THR A 156 11.74 -5.53 11.74
CA THR A 156 11.93 -6.88 12.29
C THR A 156 13.43 -7.15 12.33
N GLU A 157 14.12 -6.62 13.35
CA GLU A 157 15.40 -7.12 13.87
C GLU A 157 15.17 -7.79 15.21
#